data_17fbaf75a07590948513cce4a74734a2
#
_entry.id   17fbaf75a07590948513cce4a74734a2
#
_cell.length_a   1.000
_cell.length_b   1.000
_cell.length_c   1.000
_cell.angle_alpha   90.00
_cell.angle_beta   90.00
_cell.angle_gamma   90.00
#
_symmetry.space_group_name_H-M   'P 1'
#
loop_
_entity.id
_entity.type
_entity.pdbx_description
1 polymer ?
#
loop_
_entity_poly.entity_id
_entity_poly.type
_entity_poly.pdbx_seq_one_letter_code
_entity_poly.pdbx_strand_id
1 'polypeptide(L)'
;MANQDKEYLFVYGTLKKDIGNDMYHLLAKHARFVSDATWNGKLFMVDVYPGAVPSDNPIDVVYGELYLLDNPDNILPSLDEYEECSAKFQKPTLFKRIKDDVRLNNGDRVNAWVYIYNMPVDNIKQIKSGNFTSSDIILSE
;
A
#
# COMPACT_ATOMS: atom_id res chain seq x y z
N MET A 1 6.22 -11.05 -26.20
CA MET A 1 6.04 -10.92 -25.99
C MET A 1 6.00 -10.34 -25.24
N ALA A 2 5.85 -10.08 -25.14
CA ALA A 2 5.77 -9.71 -24.49
C ALA A 2 5.71 -9.57 -23.62
N ASN A 3 5.95 -9.56 -23.39
CA ASN A 3 5.78 -9.48 -22.46
C ASN A 3 5.28 -8.97 -21.70
N GLN A 4 5.31 -9.40 -21.56
CA GLN A 4 4.38 -8.84 -20.87
C GLN A 4 4.75 -8.50 -19.60
N ASP A 5 4.81 -7.23 -19.28
CA ASP A 5 5.26 -6.74 -18.01
C ASP A 5 4.18 -6.99 -17.00
N LYS A 6 4.48 -7.80 -15.99
CA LYS A 6 3.58 -8.02 -14.88
C LYS A 6 3.67 -6.84 -13.94
N GLU A 7 2.52 -6.30 -13.57
CA GLU A 7 2.43 -5.17 -12.63
C GLU A 7 1.85 -5.66 -11.31
N TYR A 8 2.57 -5.37 -10.23
CA TYR A 8 2.18 -5.79 -8.89
C TYR A 8 1.84 -4.58 -8.03
N LEU A 9 0.98 -4.80 -7.05
CA LEU A 9 0.61 -3.78 -6.06
C LEU A 9 0.79 -4.36 -4.66
N PHE A 10 1.51 -3.64 -3.81
CA PHE A 10 1.65 -3.95 -2.40
C PHE A 10 0.68 -3.07 -1.61
N VAL A 11 -0.19 -3.68 -0.82
CA VAL A 11 -1.15 -2.96 0.00
C VAL A 11 -0.89 -3.26 1.48
N TYR A 12 -0.94 -2.24 2.32
CA TYR A 12 -0.60 -2.37 3.73
C TYR A 12 -1.67 -1.80 4.67
N GLY A 13 -2.70 -1.20 4.12
CA GLY A 13 -3.72 -0.50 4.91
C GLY A 13 -5.13 -0.96 4.60
N THR A 14 -6.00 -0.01 4.28
CA THR A 14 -7.42 -0.29 4.10
C THR A 14 -7.73 -1.15 2.88
N LEU A 15 -6.76 -1.36 1.99
CA LEU A 15 -6.94 -2.25 0.84
C LEU A 15 -6.65 -3.73 1.17
N LYS A 16 -6.18 -4.03 2.39
CA LYS A 16 -5.95 -5.43 2.77
C LYS A 16 -7.28 -6.16 2.94
N LYS A 17 -7.27 -7.46 2.63
CA LYS A 17 -8.51 -8.24 2.64
C LYS A 17 -9.14 -8.38 4.02
N ASP A 18 -8.35 -8.37 5.09
CA ASP A 18 -8.89 -8.47 6.45
C ASP A 18 -9.59 -7.20 6.91
N ILE A 19 -9.35 -6.08 6.23
CA ILE A 19 -10.07 -4.83 6.49
C ILE A 19 -11.41 -4.81 5.75
N GLY A 20 -11.44 -5.35 4.52
CA GLY A 20 -12.68 -5.63 3.80
C GLY A 20 -13.48 -4.44 3.32
N ASN A 21 -12.83 -3.31 3.00
CA ASN A 21 -13.59 -2.16 2.50
C ASN A 21 -13.95 -2.31 1.01
N ASP A 22 -14.74 -1.34 0.51
CA ASP A 22 -15.24 -1.41 -0.86
C ASP A 22 -14.13 -1.41 -1.91
N MET A 23 -13.05 -0.67 -1.66
CA MET A 23 -11.94 -0.63 -2.61
C MET A 23 -11.15 -1.94 -2.62
N TYR A 24 -11.12 -2.65 -1.48
CA TYR A 24 -10.57 -4.00 -1.49
C TYR A 24 -11.37 -4.89 -2.44
N HIS A 25 -12.70 -4.80 -2.41
CA HIS A 25 -13.54 -5.63 -3.28
C HIS A 25 -13.32 -5.28 -4.75
N LEU A 26 -13.12 -4.01 -5.06
CA LEU A 26 -12.76 -3.60 -6.42
C LEU A 26 -11.41 -4.18 -6.82
N LEU A 27 -10.42 -4.09 -5.96
CA LEU A 27 -9.10 -4.66 -6.21
C LEU A 27 -9.20 -6.16 -6.45
N ALA A 28 -9.97 -6.86 -5.62
CA ALA A 28 -10.10 -8.32 -5.71
C ALA A 28 -10.71 -8.78 -7.04
N LYS A 29 -11.53 -7.95 -7.66
CA LYS A 29 -12.11 -8.26 -8.97
C LYS A 29 -11.11 -8.12 -10.11
N HIS A 30 -10.08 -7.30 -9.94
CA HIS A 30 -9.15 -6.93 -11.02
C HIS A 30 -7.70 -7.31 -10.71
N ALA A 31 -7.50 -8.14 -9.70
CA ALA A 31 -6.16 -8.55 -9.29
C ALA A 31 -6.22 -9.90 -8.60
N ARG A 32 -5.07 -10.57 -8.55
CA ARG A 32 -4.95 -11.85 -7.87
C ARG A 32 -4.01 -11.72 -6.68
N PHE A 33 -4.43 -12.24 -5.54
CA PHE A 33 -3.57 -12.32 -4.36
C PHE A 33 -2.39 -13.23 -4.66
N VAL A 34 -1.18 -12.75 -4.43
CA VAL A 34 0.04 -13.51 -4.66
C VAL A 34 0.56 -14.09 -3.35
N SER A 35 0.74 -13.23 -2.34
CA SER A 35 1.40 -13.64 -1.10
C SER A 35 1.27 -12.51 -0.09
N ASP A 36 1.36 -12.85 1.19
CA ASP A 36 1.72 -11.86 2.19
C ASP A 36 3.13 -11.38 1.86
N ALA A 37 3.41 -10.13 2.16
CA ALA A 37 4.67 -9.52 1.78
C ALA A 37 5.07 -8.46 2.78
N THR A 38 6.34 -8.04 2.69
CA THR A 38 6.87 -6.96 3.52
C THR A 38 7.61 -5.96 2.68
N TRP A 39 7.67 -4.73 3.19
CA TRP A 39 8.35 -3.62 2.54
C TRP A 39 9.14 -2.83 3.58
N ASN A 40 10.30 -2.33 3.23
CA ASN A 40 11.12 -1.54 4.15
C ASN A 40 10.55 -0.13 4.29
N GLY A 41 9.94 0.13 5.43
CA GLY A 41 9.35 1.43 5.71
C GLY A 41 8.85 1.52 7.13
N LYS A 42 8.34 2.70 7.46
CA LYS A 42 7.70 2.97 8.74
C LYS A 42 6.23 3.28 8.50
N LEU A 43 5.39 2.78 9.40
CA LEU A 43 3.94 2.90 9.29
C LEU A 43 3.45 3.88 10.34
N PHE A 44 2.57 4.80 9.92
CA PHE A 44 2.02 5.84 10.80
C PHE A 44 0.51 5.84 10.72
N MET A 45 -0.14 6.16 11.84
CA MET A 45 -1.60 6.32 11.87
C MET A 45 -1.92 7.76 11.50
N VAL A 46 -2.21 7.98 10.22
CA VAL A 46 -2.42 9.33 9.67
C VAL A 46 -3.77 9.89 10.14
N ASP A 47 -4.79 9.07 10.05
CA ASP A 47 -6.16 9.41 10.46
C ASP A 47 -6.80 8.08 10.86
N VAL A 48 -7.95 7.73 10.32
CA VAL A 48 -8.54 6.39 10.49
C VAL A 48 -7.89 5.37 9.56
N TYR A 49 -6.85 5.77 8.84
CA TYR A 49 -6.10 4.94 7.90
C TYR A 49 -4.60 5.18 8.11
N PRO A 50 -3.76 4.21 7.71
CA PRO A 50 -2.33 4.34 7.87
C PRO A 50 -1.69 4.99 6.66
N GLY A 51 -0.49 5.53 6.87
CA GLY A 51 0.39 5.95 5.79
C GLY A 51 1.79 5.43 6.05
N ALA A 52 2.45 4.95 5.02
CA ALA A 52 3.80 4.41 5.13
C ALA A 52 4.79 5.32 4.41
N VAL A 53 5.98 5.43 4.98
CA VAL A 53 7.09 6.16 4.35
C VAL A 53 8.29 5.22 4.21
N PRO A 54 9.14 5.42 3.19
CA PRO A 54 10.32 4.56 3.00
C PRO A 54 11.30 4.68 4.16
N SER A 55 12.03 3.62 4.41
CA SER A 55 13.12 3.62 5.39
C SER A 55 14.32 2.88 4.83
N ASP A 56 15.52 3.38 5.13
CA ASP A 56 16.76 2.71 4.77
C ASP A 56 17.20 1.70 5.82
N ASN A 57 16.54 1.69 6.97
CA ASN A 57 16.89 0.78 8.04
C ASN A 57 16.20 -0.57 7.81
N PRO A 58 16.96 -1.66 7.65
CA PRO A 58 16.35 -2.97 7.36
C PRO A 58 15.45 -3.53 8.47
N ILE A 59 15.53 -3.00 9.68
CA ILE A 59 14.62 -3.44 10.74
C ILE A 59 13.24 -2.78 10.66
N ASP A 60 13.11 -1.71 9.89
CA ASP A 60 11.81 -1.05 9.69
C ASP A 60 11.05 -1.80 8.62
N VAL A 61 10.00 -2.51 9.02
CA VAL A 61 9.24 -3.40 8.14
C VAL A 61 7.76 -3.07 8.21
N VAL A 62 7.15 -2.93 7.04
CA VAL A 62 5.70 -2.77 6.89
C VAL A 62 5.16 -4.09 6.34
N TYR A 63 4.15 -4.64 6.99
CA TYR A 63 3.51 -5.89 6.59
C TYR A 63 2.29 -5.62 5.74
N GLY A 64 2.14 -6.39 4.67
CA GLY A 64 1.03 -6.20 3.77
C GLY A 64 0.80 -7.39 2.88
N GLU A 65 0.13 -7.14 1.76
CA GLU A 65 -0.27 -8.16 0.81
C GLU A 65 0.15 -7.75 -0.59
N LEU A 66 0.59 -8.70 -1.39
CA LEU A 66 1.00 -8.46 -2.77
C LEU A 66 -0.05 -9.01 -3.73
N TYR A 67 -0.45 -8.19 -4.68
CA TYR A 67 -1.42 -8.54 -5.72
C TYR A 67 -0.81 -8.40 -7.10
N LEU A 68 -1.14 -9.33 -8.00
CA LEU A 68 -0.82 -9.21 -9.42
C LEU A 68 -2.02 -8.56 -10.09
N LEU A 69 -1.80 -7.43 -10.75
CA LEU A 69 -2.87 -6.68 -11.40
C LEU A 69 -3.20 -7.29 -12.76
N ASP A 70 -4.48 -7.62 -12.99
CA ASP A 70 -4.92 -8.19 -14.26
C ASP A 70 -4.95 -7.15 -15.37
N ASN A 71 -5.37 -5.93 -15.02
CA ASN A 71 -5.48 -4.85 -15.99
C ASN A 71 -5.08 -3.54 -15.33
N PRO A 72 -3.76 -3.30 -15.20
CA PRO A 72 -3.28 -2.14 -14.44
C PRO A 72 -3.76 -0.81 -15.01
N ASP A 73 -3.91 -0.69 -16.32
CA ASP A 73 -4.37 0.56 -16.94
C ASP A 73 -5.79 0.92 -16.53
N ASN A 74 -6.60 -0.06 -16.14
CA ASN A 74 -7.96 0.19 -15.68
C ASN A 74 -8.04 0.40 -14.18
N ILE A 75 -7.30 -0.40 -13.39
CA ILE A 75 -7.46 -0.36 -11.94
C ILE A 75 -6.63 0.73 -11.28
N LEU A 76 -5.42 1.02 -11.80
CA LEU A 76 -4.55 1.99 -11.16
C LEU A 76 -5.14 3.40 -11.11
N PRO A 77 -5.80 3.92 -12.17
CA PRO A 77 -6.41 5.24 -12.05
C PRO A 77 -7.47 5.32 -10.94
N SER A 78 -8.26 4.26 -10.74
CA SER A 78 -9.26 4.22 -9.68
C SER A 78 -8.61 4.21 -8.30
N LEU A 79 -7.52 3.47 -8.15
CA LEU A 79 -6.77 3.42 -6.90
C LEU A 79 -6.07 4.74 -6.62
N ASP A 80 -5.50 5.38 -7.65
CA ASP A 80 -4.88 6.70 -7.50
C ASP A 80 -5.90 7.72 -6.99
N GLU A 81 -7.12 7.64 -7.46
CA GLU A 81 -8.17 8.53 -6.99
C GLU A 81 -8.54 8.24 -5.54
N TYR A 82 -8.69 6.96 -5.20
CA TYR A 82 -8.98 6.55 -3.82
C TYR A 82 -7.89 7.01 -2.86
N GLU A 83 -6.61 6.93 -3.27
CA GLU A 83 -5.47 7.33 -2.43
C GLU A 83 -5.20 8.83 -2.51
N GLU A 84 -6.00 9.58 -3.24
CA GLU A 84 -5.87 11.04 -3.40
C GLU A 84 -4.52 11.44 -3.95
N CYS A 85 -4.06 10.72 -4.96
CA CYS A 85 -2.80 11.04 -5.62
C CYS A 85 -2.95 11.21 -7.14
N SER A 86 -4.17 11.28 -7.64
CA SER A 86 -4.38 11.53 -9.07
C SER A 86 -4.19 13.00 -9.41
N ALA A 87 -4.10 13.30 -10.70
CA ALA A 87 -3.82 14.65 -11.19
C ALA A 87 -4.90 15.67 -10.81
N LYS A 88 -6.10 15.22 -10.45
CA LYS A 88 -7.19 16.14 -10.09
C LYS A 88 -7.07 16.69 -8.68
N PHE A 89 -6.16 16.16 -7.85
CA PHE A 89 -5.98 16.64 -6.48
C PHE A 89 -4.92 17.72 -6.42
N GLN A 90 -5.09 18.65 -5.46
CA GLN A 90 -4.14 19.73 -5.24
C GLN A 90 -2.80 19.18 -4.78
N LYS A 91 -1.73 19.76 -5.32
CA LYS A 91 -0.37 19.33 -4.95
C LYS A 91 0.19 20.19 -3.82
N PRO A 92 1.01 19.60 -2.92
CA PRO A 92 1.41 18.20 -2.94
C PRO A 92 0.23 17.29 -2.55
N THR A 93 0.14 16.13 -3.20
CA THR A 93 -0.93 15.17 -2.89
C THR A 93 -0.64 14.48 -1.57
N LEU A 94 -1.70 13.98 -0.93
CA LEU A 94 -1.60 13.31 0.38
C LEU A 94 -0.78 12.03 0.28
N PHE A 95 -0.97 11.28 -0.79
CA PHE A 95 -0.20 10.07 -1.10
C PHE A 95 0.41 10.20 -2.47
N LYS A 96 1.44 9.40 -2.72
CA LYS A 96 1.95 9.23 -4.08
C LYS A 96 2.29 7.77 -4.32
N ARG A 97 2.19 7.35 -5.57
CA ARG A 97 2.45 5.97 -5.97
C ARG A 97 3.87 5.85 -6.50
N ILE A 98 4.66 4.97 -5.88
CA ILE A 98 6.04 4.69 -6.32
C ILE A 98 6.19 3.20 -6.60
N LYS A 99 7.24 2.83 -7.33
CA LYS A 99 7.65 1.43 -7.45
C LYS A 99 8.84 1.18 -6.55
N ASP A 100 8.79 0.06 -5.83
CA ASP A 100 9.91 -0.33 -4.98
C ASP A 100 9.88 -1.84 -4.78
N ASP A 101 10.96 -2.37 -4.24
CA ASP A 101 11.07 -3.80 -3.99
C ASP A 101 10.28 -4.20 -2.77
N VAL A 102 9.51 -5.28 -2.89
CA VAL A 102 8.86 -5.91 -1.75
C VAL A 102 9.32 -7.36 -1.66
N ARG A 103 9.28 -7.90 -0.45
CA ARG A 103 9.72 -9.27 -0.18
C ARG A 103 8.50 -10.16 0.08
N LEU A 104 8.42 -11.26 -0.64
CA LEU A 104 7.36 -12.26 -0.47
C LEU A 104 7.70 -13.19 0.70
N ASN A 105 6.71 -13.97 1.15
CA ASN A 105 6.89 -14.94 2.22
C ASN A 105 8.02 -15.94 1.96
N ASN A 106 8.23 -16.31 0.70
CA ASN A 106 9.28 -17.28 0.34
C ASN A 106 10.66 -16.64 0.23
N GLY A 107 10.78 -15.32 0.46
CA GLY A 107 12.04 -14.61 0.37
C GLY A 107 12.32 -13.96 -0.98
N ASP A 108 11.52 -14.26 -1.99
CA ASP A 108 11.67 -13.62 -3.29
C ASP A 108 11.34 -12.14 -3.21
N ARG A 109 11.92 -11.36 -4.12
CA ARG A 109 11.64 -9.93 -4.22
C ARG A 109 10.96 -9.65 -5.54
N VAL A 110 9.97 -8.75 -5.51
CA VAL A 110 9.37 -8.23 -6.72
C VAL A 110 9.28 -6.72 -6.62
N ASN A 111 9.34 -6.07 -7.78
CA ASN A 111 9.16 -4.63 -7.86
C ASN A 111 7.66 -4.36 -7.98
N ALA A 112 7.12 -3.58 -7.07
CA ALA A 112 5.67 -3.38 -6.95
C ALA A 112 5.33 -1.93 -6.74
N TRP A 113 4.13 -1.56 -7.12
CA TRP A 113 3.57 -0.25 -6.79
C TRP A 113 3.24 -0.20 -5.30
N VAL A 114 3.57 0.92 -4.68
CA VAL A 114 3.29 1.19 -3.26
C VAL A 114 2.77 2.61 -3.15
N TYR A 115 1.67 2.80 -2.42
CA TYR A 115 1.19 4.14 -2.13
C TYR A 115 1.83 4.62 -0.84
N ILE A 116 2.69 5.63 -0.94
CA ILE A 116 3.37 6.15 0.25
C ILE A 116 2.76 7.47 0.69
N TYR A 117 2.81 7.71 2.00
CA TYR A 117 2.35 8.98 2.56
C TYR A 117 3.33 10.07 2.18
N ASN A 118 2.81 11.19 1.70
CA ASN A 118 3.62 12.24 1.05
C ASN A 118 3.67 13.53 1.86
N MET A 119 3.35 13.46 3.14
CA MET A 119 3.36 14.63 4.03
C MET A 119 4.26 14.37 5.22
N PRO A 120 4.63 15.43 5.98
CA PRO A 120 5.47 15.24 7.17
C PRO A 120 4.80 14.36 8.21
N VAL A 121 5.63 13.57 8.94
CA VAL A 121 5.14 12.63 9.95
C VAL A 121 5.56 13.02 11.36
N ASP A 122 6.08 14.23 11.56
CA ASP A 122 6.72 14.62 12.81
C ASP A 122 5.82 14.49 14.04
N ASN A 123 4.53 14.74 13.89
CA ASN A 123 3.59 14.69 15.00
C ASN A 123 2.55 13.58 14.85
N ILE A 124 2.85 12.57 14.05
CA ILE A 124 1.93 11.47 13.79
C ILE A 124 2.41 10.22 14.53
N LYS A 125 1.46 9.53 15.15
CA LYS A 125 1.77 8.32 15.91
C LYS A 125 2.24 7.20 14.97
N GLN A 126 3.38 6.60 15.29
CA GLN A 126 3.89 5.47 14.54
C GLN A 126 3.19 4.18 14.95
N ILE A 127 2.86 3.36 13.99
CA ILE A 127 2.39 1.99 14.22
C ILE A 127 3.64 1.12 14.25
N LYS A 128 4.21 0.93 15.45
CA LYS A 128 5.53 0.31 15.59
C LYS A 128 5.57 -1.15 15.18
N SER A 129 4.42 -1.82 15.21
CA SER A 129 4.34 -3.21 14.74
C SER A 129 4.56 -3.33 13.23
N GLY A 130 4.36 -2.24 12.48
CA GLY A 130 4.41 -2.26 11.04
C GLY A 130 3.22 -2.96 10.39
N ASN A 131 2.21 -3.32 11.19
CA ASN A 131 1.05 -4.08 10.70
C ASN A 131 -0.24 -3.36 11.08
N PHE A 132 -0.91 -2.78 10.08
CA PHE A 132 -2.19 -2.12 10.29
C PHE A 132 -3.30 -3.17 10.36
N THR A 133 -4.11 -3.09 11.42
CA THR A 133 -5.20 -4.05 11.64
C THR A 133 -6.50 -3.31 11.91
N SER A 134 -7.61 -4.04 11.92
CA SER A 134 -8.92 -3.46 12.25
C SER A 134 -8.94 -2.89 13.68
N SER A 135 -8.10 -3.42 14.57
CA SER A 135 -7.96 -2.88 15.93
C SER A 135 -7.42 -1.44 15.91
N ASP A 136 -6.54 -1.13 14.97
CA ASP A 136 -6.01 0.23 14.84
C ASP A 136 -7.11 1.22 14.45
N ILE A 137 -8.05 0.80 13.62
CA ILE A 137 -9.19 1.64 13.26
C ILE A 137 -10.03 1.95 14.49
N ILE A 138 -10.31 0.95 15.31
CA ILE A 138 -11.12 1.11 16.52
C ILE A 138 -10.42 2.06 17.49
N LEU A 139 -9.11 1.91 17.67
CA LEU A 139 -8.35 2.72 18.61
C LEU A 139 -8.26 4.18 18.16
N SER A 140 -8.37 4.45 16.87
CA SER A 140 -8.26 5.81 16.35
C SER A 140 -9.56 6.60 16.48
N GLU A 141 -10.68 5.94 16.77
CA GLU A 141 -11.94 6.59 17.01
C GLU A 141 -11.98 7.14 18.46
#